data_8f84cfc7fb8ff539a71c3ef1f497fa89
#
_entry.id   8f84cfc7fb8ff539a71c3ef1f497fa89
#
_cell.length_a   1.000
_cell.length_b   1.000
_cell.length_c   1.000
_cell.angle_alpha   90.00
_cell.angle_beta   90.00
_cell.angle_gamma   90.00
#
_symmetry.space_group_name_H-M   'P 1'
#
loop_
_entity.id
_entity.type
_entity.pdbx_description
1 polymer ?
#
loop_
_entity_poly.entity_id
_entity_poly.type
_entity_poly.pdbx_seq_one_letter_code
_entity_poly.pdbx_strand_id
1 'polypeptide(L)'
;MRKKAFLLPAAVIGLAGLYLNAMRPAPIGPKREKLGSRLYAHRGLHSGDGEVPENSLAAFALAAANGYGAELDVNLDGDGNVVVFHDDTLKRMTGVSGRLNDTPAAERRRLRLCGGAQRIPLLKEVLTVADGIPLIVELKSTPRYRELCRKTLALLGGYGGDYVVESFDPRIVAWFRRNAPHIVRGQLVCRYSEKSLPCACARFAAEQLLTNAAARPHFIACEQQMLRSPPVRFCKAAGAAVVVWTARTREETRRAASADAVIFEAHRPRNQRRA
;
A
#
# COMPACT_ATOMS: atom_id res chain seq x y z
N MET A 1 -20.97 -44.18 -25.95
CA MET A 1 -20.61 -42.75 -26.29
C MET A 1 -21.22 -41.68 -25.33
N ARG A 2 -21.67 -41.99 -24.10
CA ARG A 2 -22.30 -41.02 -23.17
C ARG A 2 -21.39 -40.45 -22.07
N LYS A 3 -20.14 -40.88 -21.92
CA LYS A 3 -19.23 -40.42 -20.84
C LYS A 3 -18.53 -39.09 -21.10
N LYS A 4 -18.45 -38.59 -22.35
CA LYS A 4 -17.76 -37.32 -22.67
C LYS A 4 -18.54 -36.06 -22.32
N ALA A 5 -19.89 -36.11 -22.25
CA ALA A 5 -20.75 -34.93 -22.00
C ALA A 5 -20.73 -34.45 -20.54
N PHE A 6 -20.39 -35.32 -19.56
CA PHE A 6 -20.30 -34.96 -18.13
C PHE A 6 -18.93 -34.44 -17.68
N LEU A 7 -17.87 -34.72 -18.44
CA LEU A 7 -16.51 -34.30 -18.07
C LEU A 7 -16.26 -32.81 -18.32
N LEU A 8 -16.84 -32.23 -19.37
CA LEU A 8 -16.70 -30.80 -19.67
C LEU A 8 -17.26 -29.86 -18.59
N PRO A 9 -18.51 -30.03 -18.12
CA PRO A 9 -19.04 -29.18 -17.06
C PRO A 9 -18.32 -29.37 -15.71
N ALA A 10 -17.88 -30.57 -15.37
CA ALA A 10 -17.10 -30.82 -14.14
C ALA A 10 -15.71 -30.14 -14.19
N ALA A 11 -15.03 -30.17 -15.34
CA ALA A 11 -13.75 -29.47 -15.53
C ALA A 11 -13.92 -27.95 -15.45
N VAL A 12 -14.96 -27.38 -16.05
CA VAL A 12 -15.27 -25.95 -15.98
C VAL A 12 -15.56 -25.52 -14.55
N ILE A 13 -16.36 -26.29 -13.81
CA ILE A 13 -16.65 -26.02 -12.39
C ILE A 13 -15.39 -26.09 -11.55
N GLY A 14 -14.52 -27.08 -11.79
CA GLY A 14 -13.23 -27.21 -11.11
C GLY A 14 -12.31 -26.03 -11.35
N LEU A 15 -12.15 -25.59 -12.62
CA LEU A 15 -11.36 -24.42 -12.99
C LEU A 15 -11.91 -23.12 -12.38
N ALA A 16 -13.23 -22.93 -12.41
CA ALA A 16 -13.88 -21.78 -11.77
C ALA A 16 -13.63 -21.79 -10.24
N GLY A 17 -13.73 -22.94 -9.59
CA GLY A 17 -13.43 -23.10 -8.17
C GLY A 17 -11.96 -22.74 -7.83
N LEU A 18 -11.01 -23.20 -8.64
CA LEU A 18 -9.59 -22.86 -8.50
C LEU A 18 -9.34 -21.36 -8.68
N TYR A 19 -9.97 -20.74 -9.69
CA TYR A 19 -9.88 -19.32 -9.96
C TYR A 19 -10.42 -18.49 -8.78
N LEU A 20 -11.61 -18.79 -8.29
CA LEU A 20 -12.22 -18.12 -7.15
C LEU A 20 -11.40 -18.34 -5.87
N ASN A 21 -10.88 -19.54 -5.65
CA ASN A 21 -10.01 -19.79 -4.51
C ASN A 21 -8.68 -19.01 -4.62
N ALA A 22 -8.13 -18.85 -5.83
CA ALA A 22 -6.92 -18.04 -6.02
C ALA A 22 -7.13 -16.57 -5.65
N MET A 23 -8.29 -15.98 -5.99
CA MET A 23 -8.64 -14.61 -5.64
C MET A 23 -8.99 -14.41 -4.16
N ARG A 24 -9.34 -15.47 -3.44
CA ARG A 24 -9.91 -15.39 -2.09
C ARG A 24 -8.96 -14.69 -1.11
N PRO A 25 -9.41 -13.60 -0.42
CA PRO A 25 -8.65 -12.93 0.63
C PRO A 25 -8.73 -13.72 1.96
N ALA A 26 -8.06 -13.22 3.01
CA ALA A 26 -8.41 -13.54 4.38
C ALA A 26 -9.49 -12.57 4.86
N PRO A 27 -10.56 -13.03 5.55
CA PRO A 27 -11.53 -12.13 6.14
C PRO A 27 -10.85 -11.20 7.16
N ILE A 28 -11.18 -9.90 7.10
CA ILE A 28 -10.58 -8.95 8.03
C ILE A 28 -11.23 -9.03 9.43
N GLY A 29 -12.54 -9.29 9.50
CA GLY A 29 -13.28 -9.42 10.76
C GLY A 29 -13.01 -8.26 11.74
N PRO A 30 -12.81 -8.55 13.04
CA PRO A 30 -12.53 -7.55 14.07
C PRO A 30 -11.27 -6.72 13.79
N LYS A 31 -10.29 -7.27 13.05
CA LYS A 31 -9.08 -6.52 12.66
C LYS A 31 -9.35 -5.28 11.81
N ARG A 32 -10.59 -5.06 11.35
CA ARG A 32 -11.01 -3.87 10.58
C ARG A 32 -10.78 -2.58 11.36
N GLU A 33 -10.88 -2.61 12.67
CA GLU A 33 -10.58 -1.48 13.56
C GLU A 33 -9.14 -0.97 13.41
N LYS A 34 -8.20 -1.86 13.05
CA LYS A 34 -6.79 -1.51 12.80
C LYS A 34 -6.57 -0.60 11.59
N LEU A 35 -7.57 -0.41 10.74
CA LEU A 35 -7.53 0.66 9.76
C LEU A 35 -7.58 2.05 10.45
N GLY A 36 -8.14 2.15 11.68
CA GLY A 36 -8.02 3.31 12.57
C GLY A 36 -8.61 4.63 12.06
N SER A 37 -8.48 4.93 10.78
CA SER A 37 -9.01 6.12 10.12
C SER A 37 -9.79 5.77 8.86
N ARG A 38 -10.68 6.67 8.44
CA ARG A 38 -11.33 6.59 7.14
C ARG A 38 -10.53 7.33 6.05
N LEU A 39 -9.76 8.34 6.43
CA LEU A 39 -9.04 9.24 5.54
C LEU A 39 -7.56 9.20 5.85
N TYR A 40 -6.76 8.85 4.85
CA TYR A 40 -5.32 8.79 4.92
C TYR A 40 -4.71 9.78 3.93
N ALA A 41 -3.83 10.65 4.41
CA ALA A 41 -3.07 11.55 3.55
C ALA A 41 -1.99 10.76 2.81
N HIS A 42 -2.05 10.72 1.47
CA HIS A 42 -1.10 10.04 0.61
C HIS A 42 0.30 10.61 0.78
N ARG A 43 1.26 9.79 1.20
CA ARG A 43 2.65 10.22 1.50
C ARG A 43 2.73 11.38 2.51
N GLY A 44 1.81 11.40 3.50
CA GLY A 44 1.59 12.51 4.39
C GLY A 44 0.77 13.65 3.78
N LEU A 45 0.43 14.68 4.57
CA LEU A 45 -0.33 15.85 4.09
C LEU A 45 0.61 16.85 3.41
N HIS A 46 1.13 16.47 2.25
CA HIS A 46 2.07 17.25 1.46
C HIS A 46 1.39 18.32 0.60
N SER A 47 2.18 19.29 0.12
CA SER A 47 1.74 20.31 -0.83
C SER A 47 2.25 20.02 -2.26
N GLY A 48 1.45 20.37 -3.26
CA GLY A 48 1.80 20.13 -4.67
C GLY A 48 2.91 21.04 -5.20
N ASP A 49 3.23 22.13 -4.50
CA ASP A 49 4.24 23.14 -4.86
C ASP A 49 5.66 22.79 -4.36
N GLY A 50 5.80 21.73 -3.55
CA GLY A 50 7.09 21.29 -2.99
C GLY A 50 7.52 22.01 -1.71
N GLU A 51 6.75 22.95 -1.17
CA GLU A 51 7.04 23.57 0.14
C GLU A 51 7.01 22.52 1.25
N VAL A 52 6.01 21.63 1.19
CA VAL A 52 5.92 20.46 2.04
C VAL A 52 6.01 19.21 1.14
N PRO A 53 7.22 18.65 0.93
CA PRO A 53 7.39 17.51 0.04
C PRO A 53 6.68 16.25 0.53
N GLU A 54 6.25 15.41 -0.41
CA GLU A 54 5.73 14.07 -0.11
C GLU A 54 6.74 13.26 0.70
N ASN A 55 6.28 12.33 1.54
CA ASN A 55 7.12 11.45 2.34
C ASN A 55 8.16 12.18 3.24
N SER A 56 7.91 13.46 3.57
CA SER A 56 8.76 14.27 4.47
C SER A 56 8.24 14.28 5.90
N LEU A 57 9.11 14.55 6.88
CA LEU A 57 8.70 14.70 8.29
C LEU A 57 7.63 15.79 8.44
N ALA A 58 7.74 16.89 7.69
CA ALA A 58 6.75 17.98 7.72
C ALA A 58 5.38 17.51 7.22
N ALA A 59 5.32 16.67 6.18
CA ALA A 59 4.06 16.14 5.66
C ALA A 59 3.34 15.22 6.68
N PHE A 60 4.07 14.40 7.42
CA PHE A 60 3.51 13.55 8.46
C PHE A 60 3.08 14.35 9.70
N ALA A 61 3.88 15.32 10.13
CA ALA A 61 3.49 16.23 11.21
C ALA A 61 2.19 17.01 10.89
N LEU A 62 2.05 17.45 9.64
CA LEU A 62 0.82 18.10 9.18
C LEU A 62 -0.38 17.14 9.13
N ALA A 63 -0.18 15.89 8.74
CA ALA A 63 -1.25 14.89 8.78
C ALA A 63 -1.73 14.67 10.22
N ALA A 64 -0.80 14.52 11.17
CA ALA A 64 -1.09 14.38 12.60
C ALA A 64 -1.82 15.60 13.16
N ALA A 65 -1.33 16.80 12.92
CA ALA A 65 -1.94 18.06 13.37
C ALA A 65 -3.38 18.28 12.83
N ASN A 66 -3.71 17.68 11.66
CA ASN A 66 -5.04 17.76 11.08
C ASN A 66 -5.92 16.53 11.40
N GLY A 67 -5.44 15.56 12.20
CA GLY A 67 -6.17 14.38 12.64
C GLY A 67 -6.46 13.36 11.52
N TYR A 68 -5.70 13.37 10.44
CA TYR A 68 -5.75 12.34 9.41
C TYR A 68 -4.87 11.16 9.77
N GLY A 69 -5.21 9.97 9.26
CA GLY A 69 -4.21 8.93 9.07
C GLY A 69 -3.22 9.33 7.97
N ALA A 70 -2.12 8.64 7.87
CA ALA A 70 -1.16 8.85 6.79
C ALA A 70 -0.80 7.54 6.11
N GLU A 71 -0.65 7.60 4.80
CA GLU A 71 0.01 6.55 4.03
C GLU A 71 1.46 6.95 3.77
N LEU A 72 2.37 5.98 3.70
CA LEU A 72 3.80 6.20 3.48
C LEU A 72 4.46 5.03 2.75
N ASP A 73 5.50 5.33 1.98
CA ASP A 73 6.28 4.37 1.21
C ASP A 73 7.59 4.03 1.91
N VAL A 74 7.85 2.76 2.24
CA VAL A 74 9.12 2.35 2.82
C VAL A 74 9.99 1.57 1.83
N ASN A 75 11.29 1.87 1.86
CA ASN A 75 12.31 1.24 1.04
C ASN A 75 13.62 1.11 1.84
N LEU A 76 14.67 0.52 1.25
CA LEU A 76 15.99 0.45 1.84
C LEU A 76 16.94 1.43 1.13
N ASP A 77 17.80 2.11 1.87
CA ASP A 77 18.98 2.76 1.29
C ASP A 77 20.10 1.74 1.02
N GLY A 78 21.24 2.19 0.49
CA GLY A 78 22.38 1.34 0.17
C GLY A 78 22.93 0.58 1.37
N ASP A 79 22.90 1.17 2.55
CA ASP A 79 23.35 0.57 3.79
C ASP A 79 22.27 -0.27 4.48
N GLY A 80 21.07 -0.36 3.90
CA GLY A 80 19.97 -1.15 4.42
C GLY A 80 19.20 -0.49 5.56
N ASN A 81 19.25 0.84 5.69
CA ASN A 81 18.33 1.54 6.58
C ASN A 81 16.94 1.61 5.95
N VAL A 82 15.90 1.47 6.76
CA VAL A 82 14.52 1.66 6.30
C VAL A 82 14.24 3.15 6.23
N VAL A 83 14.02 3.63 5.02
CA VAL A 83 13.75 5.04 4.69
C VAL A 83 12.35 5.20 4.16
N VAL A 84 11.80 6.42 4.22
CA VAL A 84 10.49 6.73 3.67
C VAL A 84 10.68 7.51 2.37
N PHE A 85 10.45 6.81 1.24
CA PHE A 85 10.67 7.34 -0.10
C PHE A 85 9.99 6.45 -1.15
N HIS A 86 9.30 7.08 -2.11
CA HIS A 86 8.48 6.35 -3.08
C HIS A 86 9.27 5.73 -4.24
N ASP A 87 10.14 6.52 -4.87
CA ASP A 87 10.74 6.15 -6.16
C ASP A 87 11.97 5.24 -5.99
N ASP A 88 12.25 4.41 -6.98
CA ASP A 88 13.51 3.67 -7.06
C ASP A 88 14.71 4.60 -7.33
N THR A 89 14.47 5.75 -8.01
CA THR A 89 15.49 6.72 -8.39
C THR A 89 15.31 8.02 -7.62
N LEU A 90 16.42 8.70 -7.36
CA LEU A 90 16.45 9.95 -6.58
C LEU A 90 15.98 11.17 -7.38
N LYS A 91 16.05 11.11 -8.73
CA LYS A 91 16.01 12.27 -9.64
C LYS A 91 14.77 13.15 -9.46
N ARG A 92 13.58 12.57 -9.38
CA ARG A 92 12.33 13.35 -9.30
C ARG A 92 12.26 14.23 -8.05
N MET A 93 12.62 13.65 -6.91
CA MET A 93 12.44 14.33 -5.62
C MET A 93 13.68 15.12 -5.17
N THR A 94 14.87 14.76 -5.66
CA THR A 94 16.12 15.40 -5.17
C THR A 94 16.91 16.14 -6.25
N GLY A 95 16.54 15.98 -7.52
CA GLY A 95 17.32 16.50 -8.65
C GLY A 95 18.60 15.71 -8.95
N VAL A 96 19.06 14.84 -8.06
CA VAL A 96 20.30 14.06 -8.17
C VAL A 96 20.03 12.74 -8.90
N SER A 97 20.92 12.35 -9.83
CA SER A 97 20.83 11.04 -10.49
C SER A 97 21.33 9.93 -9.56
N GLY A 98 20.74 8.76 -9.66
CA GLY A 98 21.10 7.59 -8.86
C GLY A 98 19.88 6.79 -8.41
N ARG A 99 20.14 5.64 -7.82
CA ARG A 99 19.11 4.77 -7.23
C ARG A 99 19.19 4.81 -5.71
N LEU A 100 18.06 4.86 -5.06
CA LEU A 100 18.00 4.89 -3.58
C LEU A 100 18.72 3.69 -2.95
N ASN A 101 18.49 2.49 -3.50
CA ASN A 101 19.05 1.24 -2.96
C ASN A 101 20.58 1.12 -3.11
N ASP A 102 21.19 1.97 -3.94
CA ASP A 102 22.63 2.04 -4.15
C ASP A 102 23.28 3.22 -3.39
N THR A 103 22.46 4.08 -2.76
CA THR A 103 22.90 5.32 -2.11
C THR A 103 23.23 5.06 -0.64
N PRO A 104 24.49 5.24 -0.20
CA PRO A 104 24.87 5.11 1.21
C PRO A 104 24.18 6.14 2.10
N ALA A 105 24.02 5.82 3.38
CA ALA A 105 23.36 6.70 4.35
C ALA A 105 24.04 8.08 4.48
N ALA A 106 25.36 8.13 4.33
CA ALA A 106 26.12 9.39 4.36
C ALA A 106 25.76 10.34 3.22
N GLU A 107 25.53 9.80 2.02
CA GLU A 107 25.09 10.55 0.84
C GLU A 107 23.60 10.90 0.97
N ARG A 108 22.73 9.92 1.27
CA ARG A 108 21.29 10.13 1.47
C ARG A 108 20.99 11.30 2.43
N ARG A 109 21.75 11.41 3.52
CA ARG A 109 21.58 12.50 4.51
C ARG A 109 21.85 13.90 3.95
N ARG A 110 22.56 14.02 2.84
CA ARG A 110 22.84 15.31 2.18
C ARG A 110 21.78 15.71 1.18
N LEU A 111 20.98 14.73 0.68
CA LEU A 111 19.94 14.97 -0.32
C LEU A 111 18.80 15.80 0.25
N ARG A 112 18.32 16.75 -0.54
CA ARG A 112 17.20 17.63 -0.22
C ARG A 112 15.98 17.28 -1.09
N LEU A 113 14.83 17.19 -0.48
CA LEU A 113 13.57 16.99 -1.19
C LEU A 113 13.12 18.30 -1.81
N CYS A 114 12.82 18.29 -3.11
CA CYS A 114 12.38 19.45 -3.90
C CYS A 114 13.26 20.70 -3.74
N GLY A 115 14.56 20.51 -3.46
CA GLY A 115 15.51 21.62 -3.22
C GLY A 115 15.30 22.36 -1.88
N GLY A 116 14.34 21.95 -1.07
CA GLY A 116 13.97 22.60 0.19
C GLY A 116 14.79 22.15 1.41
N ALA A 117 14.27 22.40 2.61
CA ALA A 117 14.93 22.03 3.86
C ALA A 117 14.75 20.54 4.23
N GLN A 118 13.71 19.88 3.73
CA GLN A 118 13.40 18.50 4.06
C GLN A 118 14.38 17.52 3.40
N ARG A 119 14.58 16.37 4.06
CA ARG A 119 15.47 15.30 3.59
C ARG A 119 14.67 13.99 3.49
N ILE A 120 15.27 12.96 2.88
CA ILE A 120 14.72 11.60 2.89
C ILE A 120 14.80 11.08 4.34
N PRO A 121 13.66 10.89 5.05
CA PRO A 121 13.68 10.51 6.45
C PRO A 121 13.87 8.99 6.62
N LEU A 122 14.33 8.60 7.80
CA LEU A 122 14.23 7.22 8.25
C LEU A 122 12.80 6.91 8.72
N LEU A 123 12.35 5.66 8.57
CA LEU A 123 11.03 5.26 9.09
C LEU A 123 10.89 5.58 10.59
N LYS A 124 11.92 5.34 11.40
CA LYS A 124 11.87 5.66 12.84
C LYS A 124 11.58 7.13 13.13
N GLU A 125 12.09 8.05 12.30
CA GLU A 125 11.86 9.49 12.45
C GLU A 125 10.41 9.84 12.11
N VAL A 126 9.86 9.22 11.05
CA VAL A 126 8.46 9.37 10.67
C VAL A 126 7.53 8.84 11.76
N LEU A 127 7.81 7.67 12.34
CA LEU A 127 6.99 7.10 13.43
C LEU A 127 6.94 8.02 14.67
N THR A 128 8.03 8.78 14.92
CA THR A 128 8.06 9.75 16.03
C THR A 128 7.15 10.96 15.73
N VAL A 129 7.22 11.55 14.53
CA VAL A 129 6.42 12.74 14.19
C VAL A 129 4.97 12.43 13.83
N ALA A 130 4.69 11.18 13.48
CA ALA A 130 3.32 10.70 13.23
C ALA A 130 2.47 10.64 14.51
N ASP A 131 3.11 10.63 15.68
CA ASP A 131 2.48 10.83 16.99
C ASP A 131 1.20 10.00 17.23
N GLY A 132 1.25 8.72 16.89
CA GLY A 132 0.17 7.76 17.12
C GLY A 132 -1.00 7.80 16.13
N ILE A 133 -0.97 8.61 15.07
CA ILE A 133 -2.02 8.55 14.04
C ILE A 133 -2.01 7.20 13.31
N PRO A 134 -3.17 6.73 12.80
CA PRO A 134 -3.22 5.49 12.02
C PRO A 134 -2.36 5.57 10.75
N LEU A 135 -1.59 4.51 10.48
CA LEU A 135 -0.69 4.44 9.34
C LEU A 135 -1.04 3.30 8.38
N ILE A 136 -0.97 3.58 7.07
CA ILE A 136 -0.86 2.58 6.01
C ILE A 136 0.58 2.62 5.50
N VAL A 137 1.31 1.51 5.63
CA VAL A 137 2.73 1.42 5.29
C VAL A 137 2.88 0.57 4.02
N GLU A 138 3.16 1.22 2.89
CA GLU A 138 3.50 0.52 1.65
C GLU A 138 4.97 0.09 1.67
N LEU A 139 5.22 -1.21 1.55
CA LEU A 139 6.57 -1.73 1.34
C LEU A 139 6.84 -1.83 -0.16
N LYS A 140 7.85 -1.10 -0.65
CA LYS A 140 8.23 -1.08 -2.07
C LYS A 140 8.86 -2.39 -2.51
N SER A 141 8.59 -2.78 -3.76
CA SER A 141 9.19 -3.99 -4.34
C SER A 141 10.71 -3.85 -4.46
N THR A 142 11.44 -4.81 -3.92
CA THR A 142 12.92 -4.84 -3.97
C THR A 142 13.42 -6.28 -3.96
N PRO A 143 14.58 -6.58 -4.57
CA PRO A 143 15.24 -7.90 -4.38
C PRO A 143 15.48 -8.22 -2.90
N ARG A 144 15.73 -7.18 -2.08
CA ARG A 144 15.97 -7.29 -0.61
C ARG A 144 14.67 -7.28 0.20
N TYR A 145 13.51 -7.67 -0.37
CA TYR A 145 12.21 -7.55 0.28
C TYR A 145 12.11 -8.23 1.66
N ARG A 146 12.80 -9.37 1.86
CA ARG A 146 12.79 -10.06 3.16
C ARG A 146 13.47 -9.25 4.26
N GLU A 147 14.53 -8.54 3.91
CA GLU A 147 15.24 -7.63 4.82
C GLU A 147 14.35 -6.41 5.13
N LEU A 148 13.75 -5.81 4.09
CA LEU A 148 12.80 -4.71 4.25
C LEU A 148 11.65 -5.11 5.18
N CYS A 149 10.99 -6.24 4.94
CA CYS A 149 9.89 -6.72 5.78
C CYS A 149 10.30 -6.89 7.24
N ARG A 150 11.43 -7.56 7.49
CA ARG A 150 11.91 -7.83 8.86
C ARG A 150 12.25 -6.54 9.60
N LYS A 151 12.96 -5.61 8.96
CA LYS A 151 13.37 -4.33 9.56
C LYS A 151 12.16 -3.40 9.79
N THR A 152 11.25 -3.32 8.82
CA THR A 152 10.01 -2.54 8.95
C THR A 152 9.15 -3.06 10.10
N LEU A 153 8.95 -4.39 10.18
CA LEU A 153 8.17 -5.00 11.27
C LEU A 153 8.79 -4.69 12.65
N ALA A 154 10.11 -4.76 12.77
CA ALA A 154 10.80 -4.45 14.01
C ALA A 154 10.61 -2.99 14.45
N LEU A 155 10.64 -2.04 13.52
CA LEU A 155 10.42 -0.62 13.80
C LEU A 155 8.96 -0.34 14.16
N LEU A 156 8.01 -0.93 13.44
CA LEU A 156 6.58 -0.77 13.69
C LEU A 156 6.14 -1.36 15.04
N GLY A 157 6.84 -2.36 15.56
CA GLY A 157 6.56 -2.96 16.87
C GLY A 157 6.64 -1.99 18.05
N GLY A 158 7.37 -0.87 17.89
CA GLY A 158 7.46 0.20 18.88
C GLY A 158 6.51 1.39 18.64
N TYR A 159 5.68 1.33 17.58
CA TYR A 159 4.76 2.43 17.27
C TYR A 159 3.51 2.36 18.14
N GLY A 160 3.14 3.47 18.78
CA GLY A 160 1.99 3.54 19.70
C GLY A 160 0.62 3.63 19.01
N GLY A 161 0.58 3.91 17.69
CA GLY A 161 -0.66 4.01 16.93
C GLY A 161 -1.02 2.73 16.19
N ASP A 162 -2.22 2.69 15.61
CA ASP A 162 -2.63 1.60 14.72
C ASP A 162 -1.88 1.69 13.39
N TYR A 163 -1.53 0.53 12.84
CA TYR A 163 -0.94 0.46 11.50
C TYR A 163 -1.36 -0.80 10.76
N VAL A 164 -1.34 -0.69 9.46
CA VAL A 164 -1.49 -1.79 8.51
C VAL A 164 -0.38 -1.72 7.47
N VAL A 165 -0.05 -2.85 6.84
CA VAL A 165 0.97 -2.89 5.79
C VAL A 165 0.35 -3.23 4.45
N GLU A 166 0.93 -2.72 3.36
CA GLU A 166 0.50 -3.08 2.01
C GLU A 166 1.67 -3.15 1.03
N SER A 167 1.46 -3.78 -0.10
CA SER A 167 2.43 -3.81 -1.19
C SER A 167 1.77 -4.20 -2.52
N PHE A 168 2.33 -3.72 -3.63
CA PHE A 168 2.11 -4.29 -4.97
C PHE A 168 2.76 -5.67 -5.12
N ASP A 169 3.85 -5.93 -4.40
CA ASP A 169 4.59 -7.18 -4.47
C ASP A 169 3.93 -8.27 -3.60
N PRO A 170 3.30 -9.28 -4.20
CA PRO A 170 2.63 -10.33 -3.44
C PRO A 170 3.59 -11.17 -2.59
N ARG A 171 4.90 -11.15 -2.87
CA ARG A 171 5.92 -11.82 -2.05
C ARG A 171 6.04 -11.17 -0.67
N ILE A 172 5.92 -9.84 -0.61
CA ILE A 172 5.91 -9.05 0.63
C ILE A 172 4.67 -9.39 1.45
N VAL A 173 3.47 -9.32 0.84
CA VAL A 173 2.21 -9.64 1.50
C VAL A 173 2.20 -11.10 2.01
N ALA A 174 2.73 -12.02 1.21
CA ALA A 174 2.89 -13.43 1.61
C ALA A 174 3.94 -13.63 2.71
N TRP A 175 4.97 -12.77 2.78
CA TRP A 175 5.94 -12.79 3.87
C TRP A 175 5.27 -12.43 5.20
N PHE A 176 4.49 -11.34 5.24
CA PHE A 176 3.73 -10.96 6.44
C PHE A 176 2.71 -12.05 6.84
N ARG A 177 2.04 -12.69 5.87
CA ARG A 177 1.16 -13.82 6.17
C ARG A 177 1.86 -14.91 6.97
N ARG A 178 3.11 -15.24 6.62
CA ARG A 178 3.86 -16.36 7.22
C ARG A 178 4.59 -15.99 8.50
N ASN A 179 5.16 -14.78 8.57
CA ASN A 179 6.07 -14.40 9.64
C ASN A 179 5.44 -13.46 10.68
N ALA A 180 4.34 -12.79 10.34
CA ALA A 180 3.62 -11.88 11.23
C ALA A 180 2.11 -11.92 10.93
N PRO A 181 1.42 -13.08 11.14
CA PRO A 181 0.02 -13.27 10.75
C PRO A 181 -0.96 -12.38 11.51
N HIS A 182 -0.56 -11.81 12.63
CA HIS A 182 -1.32 -10.85 13.44
C HIS A 182 -1.40 -9.46 12.78
N ILE A 183 -0.43 -9.11 11.92
CA ILE A 183 -0.43 -7.82 11.23
C ILE A 183 -1.48 -7.83 10.10
N VAL A 184 -2.28 -6.77 10.06
CA VAL A 184 -3.22 -6.52 8.96
C VAL A 184 -2.42 -6.15 7.71
N ARG A 185 -2.66 -6.88 6.61
CA ARG A 185 -1.92 -6.73 5.36
C ARG A 185 -2.84 -6.58 4.17
N GLY A 186 -2.46 -5.75 3.23
CA GLY A 186 -3.18 -5.43 2.00
C GLY A 186 -2.43 -5.79 0.74
N GLN A 187 -3.17 -6.09 -0.32
CA GLN A 187 -2.66 -6.21 -1.67
C GLN A 187 -3.05 -4.97 -2.46
N LEU A 188 -2.06 -4.25 -2.97
CA LEU A 188 -2.26 -3.13 -3.90
C LEU A 188 -2.58 -3.66 -5.29
N VAL A 189 -3.52 -3.01 -5.96
CA VAL A 189 -3.91 -3.33 -7.34
C VAL A 189 -4.31 -2.07 -8.11
N CYS A 190 -3.85 -1.99 -9.36
CA CYS A 190 -4.24 -0.95 -10.31
C CYS A 190 -4.48 -1.57 -11.69
N ARG A 191 -4.86 -0.74 -12.66
CA ARG A 191 -4.74 -1.10 -14.07
C ARG A 191 -3.29 -1.01 -14.49
N TYR A 192 -2.71 -2.12 -14.91
CA TYR A 192 -1.31 -2.17 -15.32
C TYR A 192 -1.16 -1.85 -16.80
N SER A 193 -0.24 -0.95 -17.14
CA SER A 193 0.18 -0.73 -18.52
C SER A 193 0.99 -1.92 -19.05
N GLU A 194 1.17 -1.99 -20.37
CA GLU A 194 1.97 -3.06 -20.99
C GLU A 194 3.42 -3.12 -20.49
N LYS A 195 3.95 -1.99 -20.05
CA LYS A 195 5.34 -1.86 -19.54
C LYS A 195 5.48 -2.15 -18.04
N SER A 196 4.36 -2.25 -17.31
CA SER A 196 4.40 -2.35 -15.84
C SER A 196 4.79 -3.74 -15.33
N LEU A 197 4.52 -4.78 -16.10
CA LEU A 197 4.80 -6.18 -15.72
C LEU A 197 5.33 -6.96 -16.93
N PRO A 198 6.10 -8.04 -16.71
CA PRO A 198 6.89 -8.70 -17.75
C PRO A 198 6.07 -9.32 -18.89
N CYS A 199 4.82 -9.69 -18.64
CA CYS A 199 3.95 -10.29 -19.66
C CYS A 199 2.46 -10.08 -19.38
N ALA A 200 1.64 -10.30 -20.39
CA ALA A 200 0.18 -10.18 -20.29
C ALA A 200 -0.42 -11.13 -19.23
N CYS A 201 0.13 -12.34 -19.07
CA CYS A 201 -0.33 -13.27 -18.04
C CYS A 201 -0.06 -12.76 -16.63
N ALA A 202 1.09 -12.11 -16.39
CA ALA A 202 1.41 -11.51 -15.11
C ALA A 202 0.48 -10.32 -14.80
N ARG A 203 0.20 -9.46 -15.80
CA ARG A 203 -0.77 -8.36 -15.68
C ARG A 203 -2.16 -8.89 -15.35
N PHE A 204 -2.64 -9.87 -16.12
CA PHE A 204 -3.92 -10.51 -15.86
C PHE A 204 -3.99 -11.08 -14.43
N ALA A 205 -2.99 -11.85 -14.00
CA ALA A 205 -2.96 -12.43 -12.67
C ALA A 205 -2.99 -11.38 -11.55
N ALA A 206 -2.27 -10.25 -11.73
CA ALA A 206 -2.25 -9.15 -10.78
C ALA A 206 -3.60 -8.41 -10.75
N GLU A 207 -4.16 -8.02 -11.91
CA GLU A 207 -5.45 -7.32 -12.00
C GLU A 207 -6.62 -8.19 -11.52
N GLN A 208 -6.55 -9.51 -11.72
CA GLN A 208 -7.54 -10.47 -11.22
C GLN A 208 -7.27 -10.92 -9.78
N LEU A 209 -6.26 -10.35 -9.10
CA LEU A 209 -5.91 -10.68 -7.71
C LEU A 209 -5.63 -12.18 -7.48
N LEU A 210 -5.17 -12.92 -8.50
CA LEU A 210 -4.85 -14.35 -8.38
C LEU A 210 -3.66 -14.59 -7.46
N THR A 211 -2.82 -13.60 -7.25
CA THR A 211 -1.71 -13.59 -6.29
C THR A 211 -2.18 -13.72 -4.83
N ASN A 212 -3.46 -13.49 -4.55
CA ASN A 212 -4.06 -13.72 -3.24
C ASN A 212 -3.96 -15.18 -2.80
N ALA A 213 -3.80 -16.12 -3.72
CA ALA A 213 -3.54 -17.53 -3.39
C ALA A 213 -2.38 -17.69 -2.39
N ALA A 214 -1.30 -16.94 -2.59
CA ALA A 214 -0.13 -16.93 -1.71
C ALA A 214 -0.24 -15.86 -0.60
N ALA A 215 -0.74 -14.70 -0.94
CA ALA A 215 -0.74 -13.50 -0.09
C ALA A 215 -1.86 -13.50 0.97
N ARG A 216 -3.08 -13.96 0.62
CA ARG A 216 -4.26 -13.92 1.50
C ARG A 216 -4.35 -12.59 2.26
N PRO A 217 -4.48 -11.46 1.56
CA PRO A 217 -4.57 -10.14 2.20
C PRO A 217 -5.86 -10.00 3.01
N HIS A 218 -5.85 -9.15 4.04
CA HIS A 218 -7.06 -8.79 4.80
C HIS A 218 -7.81 -7.64 4.14
N PHE A 219 -7.13 -6.82 3.32
CA PHE A 219 -7.76 -5.75 2.55
C PHE A 219 -7.16 -5.67 1.14
N ILE A 220 -7.93 -5.09 0.23
CA ILE A 220 -7.49 -4.75 -1.12
C ILE A 220 -7.38 -3.24 -1.20
N ALA A 221 -6.18 -2.74 -1.49
CA ALA A 221 -5.95 -1.33 -1.79
C ALA A 221 -5.99 -1.15 -3.31
N CYS A 222 -7.07 -0.56 -3.81
CA CYS A 222 -7.30 -0.48 -5.24
C CYS A 222 -7.35 0.95 -5.76
N GLU A 223 -6.83 1.13 -6.98
CA GLU A 223 -7.05 2.33 -7.76
C GLU A 223 -8.56 2.58 -7.93
N GLN A 224 -9.00 3.84 -7.94
CA GLN A 224 -10.42 4.20 -8.03
C GLN A 224 -11.19 3.50 -9.15
N GLN A 225 -10.56 3.36 -10.32
CA GLN A 225 -11.16 2.71 -11.48
C GLN A 225 -11.48 1.23 -11.22
N MET A 226 -10.74 0.59 -10.31
CA MET A 226 -10.92 -0.82 -9.98
C MET A 226 -11.92 -1.08 -8.86
N LEU A 227 -12.41 -0.05 -8.15
CA LEU A 227 -13.34 -0.22 -7.02
C LEU A 227 -14.58 -1.07 -7.36
N ARG A 228 -15.07 -0.93 -8.59
CA ARG A 228 -16.25 -1.67 -9.10
C ARG A 228 -15.89 -2.90 -9.92
N SER A 229 -14.61 -3.24 -10.06
CA SER A 229 -14.18 -4.41 -10.82
C SER A 229 -14.63 -5.72 -10.18
N PRO A 230 -14.89 -6.78 -10.97
CA PRO A 230 -15.33 -8.05 -10.44
C PRO A 230 -14.39 -8.64 -9.37
N PRO A 231 -13.03 -8.64 -9.52
CA PRO A 231 -12.15 -9.21 -8.51
C PRO A 231 -12.19 -8.45 -7.18
N VAL A 232 -12.26 -7.10 -7.20
CA VAL A 232 -12.37 -6.30 -5.97
C VAL A 232 -13.71 -6.54 -5.29
N ARG A 233 -14.81 -6.57 -6.05
CA ARG A 233 -16.16 -6.88 -5.50
C ARG A 233 -16.20 -8.28 -4.91
N PHE A 234 -15.60 -9.26 -5.55
CA PHE A 234 -15.50 -10.62 -5.02
C PHE A 234 -14.73 -10.63 -3.68
N CYS A 235 -13.55 -10.00 -3.62
CA CYS A 235 -12.78 -9.92 -2.38
C CYS A 235 -13.55 -9.25 -1.24
N LYS A 236 -14.28 -8.16 -1.54
CA LYS A 236 -15.14 -7.48 -0.56
C LYS A 236 -16.25 -8.39 -0.06
N ALA A 237 -16.95 -9.09 -0.95
CA ALA A 237 -17.99 -10.06 -0.60
C ALA A 237 -17.43 -11.24 0.21
N ALA A 238 -16.18 -11.63 -0.03
CA ALA A 238 -15.45 -12.66 0.72
C ALA A 238 -14.88 -12.15 2.06
N GLY A 239 -15.22 -10.92 2.49
CA GLY A 239 -14.90 -10.36 3.81
C GLY A 239 -13.63 -9.52 3.90
N ALA A 240 -12.94 -9.19 2.79
CA ALA A 240 -11.86 -8.22 2.81
C ALA A 240 -12.38 -6.79 3.01
N ALA A 241 -11.58 -5.93 3.65
CA ALA A 241 -11.79 -4.49 3.55
C ALA A 241 -11.32 -3.97 2.18
N VAL A 242 -11.78 -2.78 1.81
CA VAL A 242 -11.37 -2.09 0.59
C VAL A 242 -10.85 -0.71 0.96
N VAL A 243 -9.62 -0.42 0.56
CA VAL A 243 -8.98 0.89 0.62
C VAL A 243 -8.88 1.43 -0.81
N VAL A 244 -9.25 2.68 -1.03
CA VAL A 244 -9.19 3.30 -2.37
C VAL A 244 -8.10 4.36 -2.42
N TRP A 245 -7.32 4.36 -3.47
CA TRP A 245 -6.27 5.34 -3.78
C TRP A 245 -6.28 5.77 -5.25
N THR A 246 -5.81 6.91 -5.66
CA THR A 246 -5.63 8.10 -4.85
C THR A 246 -6.76 9.05 -5.19
N ALA A 247 -7.51 9.51 -4.20
CA ALA A 247 -8.58 10.50 -4.40
C ALA A 247 -7.97 11.91 -4.41
N ARG A 248 -8.00 12.57 -5.58
CA ARG A 248 -7.41 13.91 -5.78
C ARG A 248 -8.44 15.04 -5.69
N THR A 249 -9.72 14.69 -5.69
CA THR A 249 -10.81 15.66 -5.60
C THR A 249 -11.84 15.25 -4.55
N ARG A 250 -12.63 16.23 -4.08
CA ARG A 250 -13.76 15.94 -3.16
C ARG A 250 -14.78 15.00 -3.78
N GLU A 251 -14.95 15.06 -5.10
CA GLU A 251 -15.87 14.17 -5.81
C GLU A 251 -15.35 12.73 -5.81
N GLU A 252 -14.06 12.53 -6.08
CA GLU A 252 -13.43 11.21 -6.03
C GLU A 252 -13.51 10.61 -4.63
N THR A 253 -13.31 11.40 -3.57
CA THR A 253 -13.51 10.96 -2.19
C THR A 253 -14.95 10.54 -1.93
N ARG A 254 -15.94 11.29 -2.47
CA ARG A 254 -17.35 10.91 -2.37
C ARG A 254 -17.68 9.61 -3.13
N ARG A 255 -17.13 9.44 -4.34
CA ARG A 255 -17.28 8.21 -5.14
C ARG A 255 -16.73 6.97 -4.43
N ALA A 256 -15.70 7.16 -3.61
CA ALA A 256 -15.11 6.12 -2.77
C ALA A 256 -15.86 5.88 -1.44
N ALA A 257 -17.06 6.44 -1.26
CA ALA A 257 -17.83 6.36 0.00
C ALA A 257 -18.14 4.92 0.46
N SER A 258 -18.19 3.97 -0.48
CA SER A 258 -18.42 2.55 -0.17
C SER A 258 -17.15 1.79 0.26
N ALA A 259 -15.98 2.41 0.20
CA ALA A 259 -14.73 1.84 0.70
C ALA A 259 -14.61 1.98 2.22
N ASP A 260 -13.78 1.15 2.84
CA ASP A 260 -13.51 1.21 4.28
C ASP A 260 -12.59 2.36 4.64
N ALA A 261 -11.64 2.69 3.75
CA ALA A 261 -10.76 3.85 3.86
C ALA A 261 -10.43 4.43 2.48
N VAL A 262 -10.02 5.69 2.47
CA VAL A 262 -9.62 6.44 1.26
C VAL A 262 -8.28 7.11 1.52
N ILE A 263 -7.33 6.85 0.64
CA ILE A 263 -6.06 7.57 0.55
C ILE A 263 -6.28 8.75 -0.39
N PHE A 264 -6.11 9.97 0.12
CA PHE A 264 -6.39 11.21 -0.59
C PHE A 264 -5.14 12.08 -0.79
N GLU A 265 -5.17 12.94 -1.81
CA GLU A 265 -4.10 13.86 -2.18
C GLU A 265 -4.68 15.16 -2.77
N ALA A 266 -3.93 16.25 -2.78
CA ALA A 266 -4.26 17.52 -3.43
C ALA A 266 -5.54 18.24 -2.96
N HIS A 267 -6.20 17.74 -1.93
CA HIS A 267 -7.33 18.43 -1.28
C HIS A 267 -7.41 18.04 0.20
N ARG A 268 -8.22 18.76 0.97
CA ARG A 268 -8.45 18.47 2.40
C ARG A 268 -9.90 18.05 2.60
N PRO A 269 -10.24 16.75 2.59
CA PRO A 269 -11.59 16.30 2.89
C PRO A 269 -11.92 16.54 4.37
N ARG A 270 -13.20 16.81 4.70
CA ARG A 270 -13.60 16.93 6.11
C ARG A 270 -13.38 15.59 6.82
N ASN A 271 -12.56 15.60 7.86
CA ASN A 271 -12.36 14.44 8.72
C ASN A 271 -13.61 14.31 9.62
N GLN A 272 -14.50 13.38 9.29
CA GLN A 272 -15.56 12.97 10.19
C GLN A 272 -14.90 12.01 11.19
N ARG A 273 -14.51 12.49 12.38
CA ARG A 273 -14.12 11.62 13.48
C ARG A 273 -15.25 10.59 13.66
N ARG A 274 -14.90 9.32 13.70
CA ARG A 274 -15.86 8.31 14.15
C ARG A 274 -16.25 8.69 15.58
N ALA A 275 -17.54 9.01 15.77
CA ALA A 275 -18.13 9.26 17.08
C ALA A 275 -18.13 7.94 17.88
#